data_c0f725c507c236248171502353d3c1f7
#
_entry.id   c0f725c507c236248171502353d3c1f7
#
_cell.length_a   1.000
_cell.length_b   1.000
_cell.length_c   1.000
_cell.angle_alpha   90.00
_cell.angle_beta   90.00
_cell.angle_gamma   90.00
#
_symmetry.space_group_name_H-M   'P 1'
#
loop_
_entity.id
_entity.type
_entity.pdbx_description
1 polymer ?
#
loop_
_entity_poly.entity_id
_entity_poly.type
_entity_poly.pdbx_seq_one_letter_code
_entity_poly.pdbx_strand_id
1 'polypeptide(L)'
;MSMERGIITITESGVMGMPTAPVWMTQFEIADLFGVFSCDVRKAIHCIYKNKELNEANTMKYVKQTNRISYDVYNLEMVIAIAFRICSKESMLFRQFVISKLSAGKISLFVSCGRGSNRWYN
;
A
#
# COMPACT_ATOMS: atom_id res chain seq x y z
N MET A 1 -3.46 -2.44 24.91
CA MET A 1 -4.40 -2.96 23.95
C MET A 1 -3.92 -2.81 22.53
N SER A 2 -3.99 -3.85 21.79
CA SER A 2 -3.48 -3.81 20.44
C SER A 2 -4.55 -3.26 19.50
N MET A 3 -4.08 -2.60 18.46
CA MET A 3 -4.93 -2.07 17.42
C MET A 3 -5.33 -3.19 16.49
N GLU A 4 -6.60 -3.24 16.14
CA GLU A 4 -7.04 -4.20 15.14
C GLU A 4 -6.63 -3.70 13.77
N ARG A 5 -5.82 -4.49 13.08
CA ARG A 5 -5.28 -4.10 11.80
C ARG A 5 -5.76 -5.02 10.71
N GLY A 6 -6.09 -4.43 9.56
CA GLY A 6 -6.42 -5.19 8.38
C GLY A 6 -5.16 -5.48 7.58
N ILE A 7 -4.98 -6.72 7.20
CA ILE A 7 -3.82 -7.16 6.43
C ILE A 7 -4.31 -7.68 5.10
N ILE A 8 -3.77 -7.15 4.02
CA ILE A 8 -4.10 -7.60 2.67
C ILE A 8 -3.30 -8.86 2.37
N THR A 9 -3.94 -9.81 1.71
CA THR A 9 -3.26 -11.04 1.33
C THR A 9 -3.48 -11.34 -0.15
N ILE A 10 -2.55 -12.10 -0.73
CA ILE A 10 -2.68 -12.62 -2.09
C ILE A 10 -2.39 -14.11 -2.02
N THR A 11 -3.33 -14.92 -2.49
CA THR A 11 -3.13 -16.36 -2.48
C THR A 11 -2.21 -16.77 -3.64
N GLU A 12 -1.77 -18.02 -3.60
CA GLU A 12 -0.91 -18.52 -4.66
C GLU A 12 -1.61 -18.50 -6.01
N SER A 13 -2.93 -18.63 -6.00
CA SER A 13 -3.70 -18.59 -7.24
C SER A 13 -3.99 -17.15 -7.68
N GLY A 14 -3.52 -16.16 -6.94
CA GLY A 14 -3.69 -14.76 -7.34
C GLY A 14 -4.95 -14.12 -6.84
N VAL A 15 -5.65 -14.73 -5.91
CA VAL A 15 -6.87 -14.16 -5.37
C VAL A 15 -6.51 -13.16 -4.29
N MET A 16 -7.09 -11.96 -4.40
CA MET A 16 -6.83 -10.88 -3.46
C MET A 16 -7.76 -10.99 -2.26
N GLY A 17 -7.18 -11.00 -1.06
CA GLY A 17 -7.95 -11.02 0.17
C GLY A 17 -7.90 -9.65 0.83
N MET A 18 -9.04 -8.97 0.81
CA MET A 18 -9.14 -7.67 1.46
C MET A 18 -9.76 -7.83 2.84
N PRO A 19 -9.16 -7.21 3.85
CA PRO A 19 -9.70 -7.32 5.20
C PRO A 19 -10.93 -6.45 5.38
N THR A 20 -11.72 -6.75 6.40
CA THR A 20 -12.84 -5.90 6.76
C THR A 20 -12.39 -4.75 7.66
N ALA A 21 -11.34 -4.95 8.42
CA ALA A 21 -10.77 -3.89 9.25
C ALA A 21 -9.95 -2.94 8.38
N PRO A 22 -9.77 -1.69 8.82
CA PRO A 22 -8.95 -0.75 8.06
C PRO A 22 -7.53 -1.28 7.89
N VAL A 23 -6.98 -1.06 6.71
CA VAL A 23 -5.65 -1.57 6.38
C VAL A 23 -4.58 -0.77 7.12
N TRP A 24 -3.76 -1.46 7.87
CA TRP A 24 -2.58 -0.89 8.52
C TRP A 24 -1.53 -1.98 8.54
N MET A 25 -0.52 -1.86 7.70
CA MET A 25 0.48 -2.91 7.51
C MET A 25 1.87 -2.36 7.77
N THR A 26 2.71 -3.22 8.34
CA THR A 26 4.11 -2.86 8.53
C THR A 26 4.86 -2.96 7.21
N GLN A 27 6.06 -2.39 7.21
CA GLN A 27 6.94 -2.47 6.07
C GLN A 27 7.20 -3.93 5.67
N PHE A 28 7.38 -4.79 6.67
CA PHE A 28 7.67 -6.20 6.39
C PHE A 28 6.46 -6.93 5.84
N GLU A 29 5.28 -6.58 6.33
CA GLU A 29 4.05 -7.18 5.82
C GLU A 29 3.80 -6.77 4.38
N ILE A 30 4.10 -5.52 4.05
CA ILE A 30 3.95 -5.04 2.68
C ILE A 30 4.96 -5.74 1.76
N ALA A 31 6.19 -5.91 2.24
CA ALA A 31 7.20 -6.61 1.46
C ALA A 31 6.78 -8.05 1.18
N ASP A 32 6.21 -8.69 2.19
CA ASP A 32 5.70 -10.05 2.06
C ASP A 32 4.58 -10.10 1.03
N LEU A 33 3.68 -9.15 1.09
CA LEU A 33 2.54 -9.08 0.19
C LEU A 33 3.00 -9.02 -1.27
N PHE A 34 4.00 -8.20 -1.54
CA PHE A 34 4.46 -7.97 -2.90
C PHE A 34 5.64 -8.85 -3.30
N GLY A 35 6.08 -9.72 -2.41
CA GLY A 35 7.16 -10.64 -2.74
C GLY A 35 8.48 -9.95 -3.02
N VAL A 36 8.79 -8.88 -2.30
CA VAL A 36 10.02 -8.13 -2.47
C VAL A 36 10.73 -8.00 -1.13
N PHE A 37 11.91 -7.43 -1.15
CA PHE A 37 12.66 -7.21 0.08
C PHE A 37 12.11 -6.01 0.82
N SER A 38 12.20 -6.05 2.14
CA SER A 38 11.71 -4.94 2.94
C SER A 38 12.47 -3.65 2.67
N CYS A 39 13.73 -3.75 2.26
CA CYS A 39 14.48 -2.54 1.94
C CYS A 39 13.93 -1.86 0.69
N ASP A 40 13.37 -2.63 -0.24
CA ASP A 40 12.73 -2.05 -1.42
C ASP A 40 11.50 -1.27 -1.03
N VAL A 41 10.72 -1.82 -0.08
CA VAL A 41 9.55 -1.13 0.42
C VAL A 41 9.95 0.14 1.15
N ARG A 42 11.01 0.05 1.97
CA ARG A 42 11.46 1.23 2.70
C ARG A 42 11.89 2.34 1.76
N LYS A 43 12.59 1.98 0.69
CA LYS A 43 13.01 2.98 -0.29
C LYS A 43 11.81 3.63 -0.96
N ALA A 44 10.80 2.84 -1.29
CA ALA A 44 9.59 3.36 -1.91
C ALA A 44 8.89 4.32 -0.96
N ILE A 45 8.76 3.94 0.30
CA ILE A 45 8.12 4.80 1.30
C ILE A 45 8.87 6.11 1.43
N HIS A 46 10.19 6.02 1.49
CA HIS A 46 11.01 7.22 1.62
C HIS A 46 10.81 8.15 0.44
N CYS A 47 10.79 7.60 -0.77
CA CYS A 47 10.58 8.41 -1.96
C CYS A 47 9.20 9.05 -1.98
N ILE A 48 8.18 8.30 -1.57
CA ILE A 48 6.82 8.80 -1.57
C ILE A 48 6.70 10.01 -0.65
N TYR A 49 7.25 9.91 0.55
CA TYR A 49 7.19 11.03 1.49
C TYR A 49 8.10 12.18 1.08
N LYS A 50 9.27 11.85 0.55
CA LYS A 50 10.20 12.89 0.10
C LYS A 50 9.59 13.72 -1.02
N ASN A 51 8.89 13.07 -1.93
CA ASN A 51 8.24 13.75 -3.04
C ASN A 51 6.89 14.33 -2.68
N LYS A 52 6.48 14.17 -1.42
CA LYS A 52 5.22 14.70 -0.91
C LYS A 52 4.01 14.16 -1.66
N GLU A 53 4.12 12.91 -2.09
CA GLU A 53 2.99 12.27 -2.76
C GLU A 53 1.90 11.90 -1.77
N LEU A 54 2.28 11.59 -0.54
CA LEU A 54 1.33 11.30 0.52
C LEU A 54 1.75 12.05 1.78
N ASN A 55 0.78 12.29 2.64
CA ASN A 55 1.01 12.98 3.90
C ASN A 55 1.30 11.96 4.98
N GLU A 56 2.46 12.05 5.60
CA GLU A 56 2.88 11.08 6.61
C GLU A 56 1.92 11.05 7.79
N ALA A 57 1.37 12.20 8.15
CA ALA A 57 0.48 12.26 9.30
C ALA A 57 -0.79 11.45 9.09
N ASN A 58 -1.23 11.29 7.84
CA ASN A 58 -2.46 10.59 7.52
C ASN A 58 -2.26 9.15 7.12
N THR A 59 -1.05 8.79 6.70
CA THR A 59 -0.82 7.47 6.10
C THR A 59 0.03 6.55 6.95
N MET A 60 0.56 7.05 8.07
CA MET A 60 1.38 6.25 8.95
C MET A 60 0.91 6.38 10.38
N LYS A 61 0.99 5.29 11.12
CA LYS A 61 0.74 5.28 12.55
C LYS A 61 1.86 4.56 13.26
N TYR A 62 2.05 4.94 14.50
CA TYR A 62 3.08 4.38 15.35
C TYR A 62 2.39 3.47 16.34
N VAL A 63 2.76 2.20 16.34
CA VAL A 63 2.15 1.21 17.23
C VAL A 63 3.17 0.78 18.26
N LYS A 64 2.78 0.88 19.53
CA LYS A 64 3.65 0.54 20.62
C LYS A 64 3.21 -0.81 21.19
N GLN A 65 4.16 -1.69 21.41
CA GLN A 65 3.88 -2.98 21.99
C GLN A 65 4.23 -2.97 23.48
N THR A 66 3.71 -3.96 24.18
CA THR A 66 3.89 -4.03 25.63
C THR A 66 5.33 -4.22 26.03
N ASN A 67 6.14 -4.83 25.17
CA ASN A 67 7.54 -5.08 25.49
C ASN A 67 8.45 -3.91 25.05
N ARG A 68 7.88 -2.74 24.92
CA ARG A 68 8.61 -1.52 24.57
C ARG A 68 9.10 -1.49 23.13
N ILE A 69 8.79 -2.48 22.36
CA ILE A 69 9.09 -2.45 20.94
C ILE A 69 7.96 -1.72 20.24
N SER A 70 8.31 -0.86 19.31
CA SER A 70 7.31 -0.14 18.56
C SER A 70 7.62 -0.27 17.08
N TYR A 71 6.61 -0.05 16.27
CA TYR A 71 6.78 -0.15 14.83
C TYR A 71 5.77 0.75 14.13
N ASP A 72 6.10 1.08 12.90
CA ASP A 72 5.25 1.92 12.07
C ASP A 72 4.35 1.04 11.21
N VAL A 73 3.12 1.49 11.01
CA VAL A 73 2.20 0.84 10.09
C VAL A 73 1.69 1.88 9.11
N TYR A 74 1.34 1.40 7.92
CA TYR A 74 0.96 2.26 6.81
C TYR A 74 -0.41 1.86 6.30
N ASN A 75 -1.18 2.83 5.86
CA ASN A 75 -2.56 2.57 5.46
C ASN A 75 -2.65 2.13 4.00
N LEU A 76 -3.88 1.95 3.53
CA LEU A 76 -4.13 1.46 2.18
C LEU A 76 -3.56 2.38 1.12
N GLU A 77 -3.64 3.69 1.32
CA GLU A 77 -3.10 4.63 0.34
C GLU A 77 -1.61 4.40 0.11
N MET A 78 -0.88 4.15 1.20
CA MET A 78 0.54 3.89 1.07
C MET A 78 0.79 2.56 0.37
N VAL A 79 0.01 1.53 0.70
CA VAL A 79 0.17 0.23 0.05
C VAL A 79 -0.05 0.36 -1.46
N ILE A 80 -1.07 1.10 -1.85
CA ILE A 80 -1.34 1.32 -3.27
C ILE A 80 -0.19 2.08 -3.93
N ALA A 81 0.30 3.13 -3.28
CA ALA A 81 1.40 3.91 -3.84
C ALA A 81 2.64 3.05 -4.03
N ILE A 82 2.91 2.17 -3.06
CA ILE A 82 4.06 1.27 -3.16
C ILE A 82 3.87 0.30 -4.31
N ALA A 83 2.66 -0.20 -4.49
CA ALA A 83 2.38 -1.17 -5.54
C ALA A 83 2.66 -0.60 -6.93
N PHE A 84 2.51 0.70 -7.08
CA PHE A 84 2.76 1.34 -8.37
C PHE A 84 4.23 1.72 -8.57
N ARG A 85 5.05 1.52 -7.57
CA ARG A 85 6.49 1.79 -7.68
C ARG A 85 7.31 0.52 -7.77
N ILE A 86 6.79 -0.58 -7.25
CA ILE A 86 7.49 -1.85 -7.23
C ILE A 86 7.02 -2.70 -8.39
N CYS A 87 7.95 -3.40 -9.01
CA CYS A 87 7.63 -4.25 -10.15
C CYS A 87 7.80 -5.71 -9.74
N SER A 88 6.71 -6.35 -9.41
CA SER A 88 6.69 -7.78 -9.08
C SER A 88 5.39 -8.36 -9.58
N LYS A 89 5.32 -9.69 -9.62
CA LYS A 89 4.09 -10.36 -10.02
C LYS A 89 2.94 -9.98 -9.10
N GLU A 90 3.22 -9.99 -7.81
CA GLU A 90 2.19 -9.68 -6.82
C GLU A 90 1.75 -8.22 -6.89
N SER A 91 2.69 -7.31 -7.12
CA SER A 91 2.31 -5.91 -7.23
C SER A 91 1.47 -5.67 -8.48
N MET A 92 1.74 -6.40 -9.55
CA MET A 92 0.92 -6.30 -10.75
C MET A 92 -0.49 -6.78 -10.49
N LEU A 93 -0.63 -7.91 -9.78
CA LEU A 93 -1.95 -8.42 -9.43
C LEU A 93 -2.70 -7.42 -8.57
N PHE A 94 -2.01 -6.81 -7.63
CA PHE A 94 -2.64 -5.84 -6.76
C PHE A 94 -3.09 -4.60 -7.55
N ARG A 95 -2.24 -4.13 -8.46
CA ARG A 95 -2.62 -2.98 -9.30
C ARG A 95 -3.85 -3.29 -10.14
N GLN A 96 -3.90 -4.49 -10.72
CA GLN A 96 -5.05 -4.88 -11.52
C GLN A 96 -6.31 -4.94 -10.67
N PHE A 97 -6.18 -5.42 -9.45
CA PHE A 97 -7.30 -5.47 -8.53
C PHE A 97 -7.83 -4.06 -8.24
N VAL A 98 -6.93 -3.12 -7.96
CA VAL A 98 -7.32 -1.74 -7.67
C VAL A 98 -8.00 -1.13 -8.88
N ILE A 99 -7.43 -1.34 -10.06
CA ILE A 99 -8.00 -0.77 -11.29
C ILE A 99 -9.39 -1.35 -11.55
N SER A 100 -9.58 -2.64 -11.31
CA SER A 100 -10.88 -3.24 -11.53
C SER A 100 -11.93 -2.67 -10.58
N LYS A 101 -11.54 -2.35 -9.36
CA LYS A 101 -12.46 -1.73 -8.42
C LYS A 101 -12.84 -0.32 -8.85
N LEU A 102 -11.89 0.40 -9.38
CA LEU A 102 -12.18 1.74 -9.91
C LEU A 102 -13.10 1.65 -11.11
N SER A 103 -12.83 0.71 -12.00
CA SER A 103 -13.64 0.55 -13.21
C SER A 103 -15.07 0.16 -12.87
N ALA A 104 -15.24 -0.58 -11.78
CA ALA A 104 -16.58 -1.00 -11.35
C ALA A 104 -17.30 0.10 -10.58
N GLY A 105 -16.64 1.24 -10.38
CA GLY A 105 -17.28 2.33 -9.65
C GLY A 105 -17.33 2.10 -8.16
N LYS A 106 -16.59 1.14 -7.66
CA LYS A 106 -16.60 0.84 -6.23
C LYS A 106 -15.75 1.81 -5.44
N ILE A 107 -14.77 2.41 -6.09
CA ILE A 107 -13.88 3.36 -5.44
C ILE A 107 -14.03 4.68 -6.16
N SER A 108 -14.36 5.69 -5.39
CA SER A 108 -14.54 7.01 -5.95
C SER A 108 -13.23 7.75 -5.85
N LEU A 109 -12.30 7.36 -6.64
CA LEU A 109 -11.00 7.99 -6.68
C LEU A 109 -11.02 9.07 -7.73
N PHE A 110 -10.94 10.27 -7.28
CA PHE A 110 -10.91 11.35 -8.21
C PHE A 110 -9.51 11.54 -8.73
N VAL A 111 -9.33 11.28 -9.99
CA VAL A 111 -8.02 11.38 -10.61
C VAL A 111 -7.95 12.66 -11.39
N SER A 112 -7.94 13.75 -10.69
CA SER A 112 -7.85 15.04 -11.34
C SER A 112 -6.54 15.18 -12.07
N CYS A 113 -5.56 14.47 -11.63
CA CYS A 113 -4.27 14.49 -12.29
C CYS A 113 -4.28 13.64 -13.53
N GLY A 114 -5.43 13.19 -13.94
CA GLY A 114 -5.50 12.33 -15.10
C GLY A 114 -4.79 12.92 -16.29
N ARG A 115 -4.98 14.19 -16.51
CA ARG A 115 -4.28 14.78 -17.62
C ARG A 115 -2.81 14.86 -17.36
N GLY A 116 -2.43 15.05 -16.13
CA GLY A 116 -1.02 15.05 -15.81
C GLY A 116 -0.43 13.67 -15.90
N SER A 117 -1.25 12.67 -15.80
CA SER A 117 -0.77 11.31 -15.83
C SER A 117 -0.22 10.94 -17.20
N ASN A 118 -0.50 11.71 -18.19
CA ASN A 118 -0.01 11.41 -19.54
C ASN A 118 1.49 11.32 -19.60
N ARG A 119 2.15 12.03 -18.78
CA ARG A 119 3.60 12.03 -18.84
C ARG A 119 4.21 10.77 -18.26
N TRP A 120 3.41 9.93 -17.68
CA TRP A 120 3.96 8.70 -17.11
C TRP A 120 4.40 7.73 -18.14
N TYR A 121 3.79 7.74 -19.25
CA TYR A 121 4.15 6.80 -20.28
C TYR A 121 5.00 7.39 -21.33
N ASN A 122 5.39 8.53 -21.15
CA ASN A 122 6.23 9.15 -22.16
C ASN A 122 7.66 8.86 -21.88
#